data_293c0e81745c23669845286906f379b4
#
_entry.id   293c0e81745c23669845286906f379b4
#
_cell.length_a   1.000
_cell.length_b   1.000
_cell.length_c   1.000
_cell.angle_alpha   90.00
_cell.angle_beta   90.00
_cell.angle_gamma   90.00
#
_symmetry.space_group_name_H-M   'P 1'
#
loop_
_entity.id
_entity.type
_entity.pdbx_description
1 polymer ?
#
loop_
_entity_poly.entity_id
_entity_poly.type
_entity_poly.pdbx_seq_one_letter_code
_entity_poly.pdbx_strand_id
1 'polypeptide(L)'
;TNINQVLNDFTDWGPTGFSNTHDVAGLWSARQFNGDVIGLAWLNAVCTSVRYHVMEDWSSDADMLRVLQAHEMGHNFGANHDAPGSPTIMAPAVNNTNAWSSQSINEINSYISSISCLAQCGIPLPPVADFAADPTEGCTPLVVSFDDQSLNNPTSWSWTFEGGTPATSTNQNPTVTYNTAGSWNVTLTASNAQGSN
;
A
#
# COMPACT_ATOMS: atom_id res chain seq x y z
N THR A 1 35.19 -3.86 -2.15
CA THR A 1 34.65 -2.59 -1.65
C THR A 1 33.99 -2.81 -0.31
N ASN A 2 34.14 -1.88 0.65
CA ASN A 2 33.51 -1.98 1.97
C ASN A 2 32.02 -1.58 1.85
N ILE A 3 31.11 -2.51 2.06
CA ILE A 3 29.67 -2.30 1.91
C ILE A 3 29.11 -1.23 2.88
N ASN A 4 29.64 -1.17 4.13
CA ASN A 4 29.23 -0.15 5.10
C ASN A 4 29.58 1.27 4.61
N GLN A 5 30.75 1.43 3.98
CA GLN A 5 31.14 2.72 3.40
C GLN A 5 30.21 3.08 2.23
N VAL A 6 29.87 2.11 1.37
CA VAL A 6 28.97 2.36 0.23
C VAL A 6 27.56 2.77 0.71
N LEU A 7 27.04 2.11 1.75
CA LEU A 7 25.75 2.48 2.32
C LEU A 7 25.78 3.89 2.96
N ASN A 8 26.84 4.21 3.69
CA ASN A 8 26.99 5.55 4.28
C ASN A 8 27.11 6.63 3.19
N ASP A 9 27.98 6.42 2.19
CA ASP A 9 28.16 7.36 1.08
C ASP A 9 26.86 7.57 0.30
N PHE A 10 26.08 6.50 0.08
CA PHE A 10 24.78 6.58 -0.57
C PHE A 10 23.74 7.33 0.29
N THR A 11 23.77 7.11 1.61
CA THR A 11 22.92 7.80 2.56
C THR A 11 23.23 9.31 2.60
N ASP A 12 24.50 9.68 2.58
CA ASP A 12 24.94 11.08 2.58
C ASP A 12 24.62 11.80 1.25
N TRP A 13 24.75 11.08 0.14
CA TRP A 13 24.46 11.61 -1.21
C TRP A 13 22.96 11.75 -1.47
N GLY A 14 22.14 10.82 -1.00
CA GLY A 14 20.74 10.66 -1.39
C GLY A 14 19.86 11.92 -1.21
N PRO A 15 19.96 12.69 -0.11
CA PRO A 15 19.16 13.90 0.09
C PRO A 15 19.35 14.99 -0.97
N THR A 16 20.51 15.01 -1.64
CA THR A 16 20.85 16.00 -2.67
C THR A 16 20.97 15.41 -4.07
N GLY A 17 21.10 14.09 -4.17
CA GLY A 17 21.32 13.38 -5.41
C GLY A 17 20.06 13.06 -6.18
N PHE A 18 18.92 12.91 -5.49
CA PHE A 18 17.63 12.67 -6.11
C PHE A 18 16.87 14.00 -6.27
N SER A 19 16.23 14.17 -7.45
CA SER A 19 15.38 15.31 -7.73
C SER A 19 13.94 15.14 -7.22
N ASN A 20 13.55 13.91 -6.89
CA ASN A 20 12.20 13.56 -6.45
C ASN A 20 12.21 13.14 -4.98
N THR A 21 11.12 13.43 -4.26
CA THR A 21 10.87 12.83 -2.95
C THR A 21 10.70 11.33 -3.09
N HIS A 22 11.23 10.58 -2.13
CA HIS A 22 11.16 9.13 -2.09
C HIS A 22 11.11 8.63 -0.65
N ASP A 23 10.48 7.49 -0.43
CA ASP A 23 10.30 6.90 0.89
C ASP A 23 11.35 5.84 1.19
N VAL A 24 11.94 5.27 0.17
CA VAL A 24 13.04 4.31 0.20
C VAL A 24 13.81 4.37 -1.12
N ALA A 25 15.11 4.12 -1.09
CA ALA A 25 15.93 3.99 -2.30
C ALA A 25 17.00 2.91 -2.15
N GLY A 26 17.22 2.15 -3.22
CA GLY A 26 18.23 1.10 -3.31
C GLY A 26 19.29 1.40 -4.36
N LEU A 27 20.54 1.08 -4.06
CA LEU A 27 21.67 1.16 -4.98
C LEU A 27 22.14 -0.25 -5.35
N TRP A 28 22.12 -0.56 -6.64
CA TRP A 28 22.78 -1.74 -7.19
C TRP A 28 24.22 -1.41 -7.55
N SER A 29 25.15 -2.25 -7.11
CA SER A 29 26.60 -2.12 -7.40
C SER A 29 27.10 -3.32 -8.17
N ALA A 30 27.71 -3.07 -9.33
CA ALA A 30 28.48 -4.08 -10.07
C ALA A 30 29.86 -4.38 -9.45
N ARG A 31 30.24 -3.66 -8.37
CA ARG A 31 31.49 -3.90 -7.65
C ARG A 31 31.25 -4.91 -6.54
N GLN A 32 32.10 -5.92 -6.46
CA GLN A 32 32.08 -6.88 -5.36
C GLN A 32 32.35 -6.19 -4.02
N PHE A 33 31.54 -6.53 -3.04
CA PHE A 33 31.74 -6.15 -1.65
C PHE A 33 32.77 -7.07 -0.98
N ASN A 34 33.42 -6.61 0.07
CA ASN A 34 34.38 -7.41 0.82
C ASN A 34 33.64 -8.39 1.72
N GLY A 35 34.08 -9.64 1.73
CA GLY A 35 33.47 -10.73 2.51
C GLY A 35 32.27 -11.36 1.79
N ASP A 36 31.39 -11.98 2.58
CA ASP A 36 30.25 -12.75 2.08
C ASP A 36 28.91 -11.95 2.11
N VAL A 37 29.00 -10.64 2.38
CA VAL A 37 27.82 -9.77 2.48
C VAL A 37 27.55 -9.15 1.11
N ILE A 38 26.38 -9.44 0.55
CA ILE A 38 25.96 -9.01 -0.79
C ILE A 38 24.89 -7.90 -0.76
N GLY A 39 24.34 -7.59 0.42
CA GLY A 39 23.39 -6.51 0.62
C GLY A 39 23.48 -5.94 2.02
N LEU A 40 23.05 -4.71 2.22
CA LEU A 40 23.01 -4.02 3.49
C LEU A 40 21.96 -2.92 3.49
N ALA A 41 21.15 -2.86 4.51
CA ALA A 41 20.10 -1.85 4.69
C ALA A 41 20.10 -1.26 6.09
N TRP A 42 19.59 -0.04 6.21
CA TRP A 42 19.21 0.49 7.52
C TRP A 42 17.88 -0.12 7.96
N LEU A 43 17.81 -0.56 9.23
CA LEU A 43 16.59 -1.13 9.80
C LEU A 43 15.60 0.00 10.20
N ASN A 44 14.29 -0.21 9.99
CA ASN A 44 13.25 0.79 10.31
C ASN A 44 13.51 2.15 9.67
N ALA A 45 13.83 2.17 8.40
CA ALA A 45 14.41 3.34 7.75
C ALA A 45 13.49 4.05 6.75
N VAL A 46 12.39 3.42 6.33
CA VAL A 46 11.46 4.02 5.36
C VAL A 46 10.98 5.38 5.87
N CYS A 47 10.97 6.38 4.98
CA CYS A 47 10.60 7.77 5.28
C CYS A 47 11.50 8.51 6.27
N THR A 48 12.64 7.95 6.65
CA THR A 48 13.62 8.62 7.50
C THR A 48 14.75 9.23 6.66
N SER A 49 15.71 9.90 7.29
CA SER A 49 16.92 10.41 6.61
C SER A 49 17.87 9.28 6.16
N VAL A 50 17.70 8.07 6.70
CA VAL A 50 18.55 6.89 6.40
C VAL A 50 17.78 5.82 5.59
N ARG A 51 16.82 6.20 4.78
CA ARG A 51 15.90 5.37 3.99
C ARG A 51 16.56 4.57 2.83
N TYR A 52 17.79 4.13 2.98
CA TYR A 52 18.61 3.59 1.91
C TYR A 52 19.04 2.15 2.17
N HIS A 53 19.28 1.42 1.08
CA HIS A 53 19.92 0.12 1.10
C HIS A 53 20.84 -0.03 -0.13
N VAL A 54 21.81 -0.94 -0.05
CA VAL A 54 22.74 -1.24 -1.14
C VAL A 54 22.79 -2.74 -1.39
N MET A 55 22.98 -3.11 -2.64
CA MET A 55 23.00 -4.50 -3.10
C MET A 55 24.12 -4.69 -4.11
N GLU A 56 24.71 -5.89 -4.11
CA GLU A 56 25.64 -6.33 -5.12
C GLU A 56 24.92 -7.02 -6.28
N ASP A 57 25.26 -6.69 -7.51
CA ASP A 57 24.86 -7.43 -8.71
C ASP A 57 25.77 -8.67 -8.84
N TRP A 58 25.55 -9.65 -7.97
CA TRP A 58 26.40 -10.81 -7.78
C TRP A 58 25.99 -12.04 -8.57
N SER A 59 24.79 -12.06 -9.13
CA SER A 59 24.19 -13.22 -9.78
C SER A 59 23.62 -12.85 -11.14
N SER A 60 23.72 -13.76 -12.09
CA SER A 60 22.97 -13.69 -13.35
C SER A 60 21.54 -14.21 -13.25
N ASP A 61 21.15 -14.77 -12.11
CA ASP A 61 19.80 -15.24 -11.82
C ASP A 61 18.95 -14.09 -11.29
N ALA A 62 17.99 -13.65 -12.11
CA ALA A 62 17.11 -12.54 -11.79
C ALA A 62 16.21 -12.80 -10.55
N ASP A 63 15.87 -14.08 -10.30
CA ASP A 63 15.08 -14.45 -9.13
C ASP A 63 15.88 -14.26 -7.83
N MET A 64 17.16 -14.60 -7.84
CA MET A 64 18.06 -14.37 -6.71
C MET A 64 18.27 -12.88 -6.44
N LEU A 65 18.45 -12.07 -7.50
CA LEU A 65 18.57 -10.61 -7.36
C LEU A 65 17.27 -10.00 -6.82
N ARG A 66 16.12 -10.45 -7.30
CA ARG A 66 14.80 -10.03 -6.78
C ARG A 66 14.66 -10.35 -5.29
N VAL A 67 15.07 -11.53 -4.85
CA VAL A 67 15.02 -11.90 -3.43
C VAL A 67 15.95 -11.03 -2.60
N LEU A 68 17.17 -10.75 -3.08
CA LEU A 68 18.09 -9.85 -2.39
C LEU A 68 17.46 -8.44 -2.22
N GLN A 69 16.89 -7.88 -3.28
CA GLN A 69 16.21 -6.59 -3.18
C GLN A 69 15.06 -6.60 -2.16
N ALA A 70 14.22 -7.64 -2.21
CA ALA A 70 13.11 -7.78 -1.27
C ALA A 70 13.61 -7.92 0.18
N HIS A 71 14.74 -8.60 0.39
CA HIS A 71 15.39 -8.77 1.68
C HIS A 71 15.86 -7.42 2.25
N GLU A 72 16.63 -6.65 1.49
CA GLU A 72 17.14 -5.34 1.94
C GLU A 72 16.00 -4.34 2.15
N MET A 73 14.99 -4.34 1.28
CA MET A 73 13.78 -3.56 1.52
C MET A 73 13.05 -4.02 2.79
N GLY A 74 12.99 -5.32 3.06
CA GLY A 74 12.42 -5.88 4.29
C GLY A 74 13.03 -5.25 5.54
N HIS A 75 14.36 -5.09 5.57
CA HIS A 75 15.04 -4.39 6.65
C HIS A 75 14.62 -2.92 6.75
N ASN A 76 14.56 -2.20 5.63
CA ASN A 76 14.06 -0.81 5.66
C ASN A 76 12.65 -0.71 6.24
N PHE A 77 11.80 -1.73 6.00
CA PHE A 77 10.44 -1.85 6.57
C PHE A 77 10.41 -2.55 7.95
N GLY A 78 11.52 -2.74 8.59
CA GLY A 78 11.59 -3.20 9.98
C GLY A 78 11.70 -4.71 10.19
N ALA A 79 11.78 -5.51 9.14
CA ALA A 79 11.96 -6.95 9.29
C ALA A 79 13.39 -7.29 9.73
N ASN A 80 13.51 -8.11 10.75
CA ASN A 80 14.76 -8.74 11.15
C ASN A 80 14.99 -10.03 10.36
N HIS A 81 16.20 -10.59 10.46
CA HIS A 81 16.47 -11.89 9.88
C HIS A 81 15.59 -12.98 10.51
N ASP A 82 15.09 -13.86 9.68
CA ASP A 82 14.53 -15.14 10.11
C ASP A 82 15.64 -16.11 10.58
N ALA A 83 15.26 -17.27 11.11
CA ALA A 83 16.23 -18.27 11.51
C ALA A 83 17.10 -18.71 10.31
N PRO A 84 18.41 -18.99 10.51
CA PRO A 84 19.28 -19.51 9.46
C PRO A 84 18.70 -20.78 8.81
N GLY A 85 18.69 -20.81 7.47
CA GLY A 85 18.15 -21.92 6.69
C GLY A 85 16.63 -21.89 6.49
N SER A 86 15.94 -20.86 6.95
CA SER A 86 14.51 -20.65 6.64
C SER A 86 14.31 -20.52 5.12
N PRO A 87 13.24 -21.11 4.54
CA PRO A 87 12.90 -20.94 3.13
C PRO A 87 12.11 -19.64 2.89
N THR A 88 12.61 -18.53 3.42
CA THR A 88 11.92 -17.23 3.43
C THR A 88 12.83 -16.11 2.96
N ILE A 89 12.24 -14.99 2.55
CA ILE A 89 12.96 -13.82 2.01
C ILE A 89 13.95 -13.26 3.06
N MET A 90 13.57 -13.20 4.34
CA MET A 90 14.43 -12.66 5.40
C MET A 90 15.41 -13.67 5.99
N ALA A 91 15.62 -14.83 5.35
CA ALA A 91 16.72 -15.73 5.74
C ALA A 91 18.07 -15.00 5.60
N PRO A 92 19.05 -15.19 6.52
CA PRO A 92 20.36 -14.53 6.45
C PRO A 92 21.17 -14.85 5.18
N ALA A 93 20.84 -15.95 4.50
CA ALA A 93 21.40 -16.31 3.20
C ALA A 93 20.29 -16.26 2.15
N VAL A 94 20.55 -15.54 1.06
CA VAL A 94 19.60 -15.42 -0.06
C VAL A 94 19.34 -16.80 -0.65
N ASN A 95 18.07 -17.11 -0.88
CA ASN A 95 17.59 -18.34 -1.50
C ASN A 95 16.49 -18.01 -2.52
N ASN A 96 16.19 -18.93 -3.44
CA ASN A 96 15.13 -18.72 -4.43
C ASN A 96 13.76 -18.98 -3.82
N THR A 97 13.14 -17.93 -3.25
CA THR A 97 11.83 -17.99 -2.57
C THR A 97 10.96 -16.79 -2.87
N ASN A 98 9.65 -16.96 -2.69
CA ASN A 98 8.65 -15.87 -2.71
C ASN A 98 7.96 -15.71 -1.34
N ALA A 99 8.41 -16.46 -0.33
CA ALA A 99 7.71 -16.54 0.95
C ALA A 99 8.29 -15.54 1.95
N TRP A 100 7.41 -14.79 2.60
CA TRP A 100 7.69 -14.07 3.84
C TRP A 100 7.31 -14.94 5.02
N SER A 101 8.08 -14.90 6.08
CA SER A 101 7.69 -15.55 7.34
C SER A 101 6.56 -14.77 8.02
N SER A 102 5.82 -15.43 8.92
CA SER A 102 4.84 -14.72 9.75
C SER A 102 5.49 -13.68 10.66
N GLN A 103 6.74 -13.91 11.10
CA GLN A 103 7.52 -12.96 11.87
C GLN A 103 7.77 -11.70 11.04
N SER A 104 8.37 -11.83 9.85
CA SER A 104 8.68 -10.71 8.97
C SER A 104 7.42 -9.92 8.59
N ILE A 105 6.32 -10.60 8.27
CA ILE A 105 5.03 -9.94 7.96
C ILE A 105 4.55 -9.11 9.15
N ASN A 106 4.62 -9.63 10.38
CA ASN A 106 4.19 -8.91 11.58
C ASN A 106 5.09 -7.71 11.88
N GLU A 107 6.41 -7.85 11.74
CA GLU A 107 7.37 -6.78 11.95
C GLU A 107 7.16 -5.64 10.94
N ILE A 108 7.02 -5.96 9.65
CA ILE A 108 6.73 -4.99 8.57
C ILE A 108 5.41 -4.27 8.83
N ASN A 109 4.32 -4.99 9.12
CA ASN A 109 3.02 -4.40 9.38
C ASN A 109 3.03 -3.50 10.62
N SER A 110 3.75 -3.90 11.67
CA SER A 110 3.92 -3.09 12.88
C SER A 110 4.63 -1.78 12.56
N TYR A 111 5.72 -1.82 11.78
CA TYR A 111 6.45 -0.63 11.37
C TYR A 111 5.61 0.26 10.45
N ILE A 112 4.96 -0.28 9.42
CA ILE A 112 4.06 0.47 8.52
C ILE A 112 2.98 1.20 9.32
N SER A 113 2.39 0.56 10.32
CA SER A 113 1.36 1.16 11.18
C SER A 113 1.89 2.31 12.06
N SER A 114 3.20 2.39 12.26
CA SER A 114 3.84 3.42 13.09
C SER A 114 4.27 4.68 12.31
N ILE A 115 4.27 4.63 10.97
CA ILE A 115 4.71 5.73 10.10
C ILE A 115 3.53 6.29 9.32
N SER A 116 3.55 7.61 9.06
CA SER A 116 2.46 8.30 8.36
C SER A 116 2.80 8.72 6.93
N CYS A 117 4.06 8.61 6.51
CA CYS A 117 4.51 9.06 5.20
C CYS A 117 3.97 8.21 4.04
N LEU A 118 3.84 6.89 4.23
CA LEU A 118 3.29 5.97 3.23
C LEU A 118 1.81 6.25 2.92
N ALA A 119 1.08 6.85 3.85
CA ALA A 119 -0.30 7.28 3.63
C ALA A 119 -0.40 8.40 2.57
N GLN A 120 0.71 9.12 2.31
CA GLN A 120 0.79 10.15 1.28
C GLN A 120 1.24 9.59 -0.09
N CYS A 121 1.81 8.40 -0.11
CA CYS A 121 2.27 7.70 -1.32
C CYS A 121 1.22 6.73 -1.89
N GLY A 122 -0.01 6.73 -1.36
CA GLY A 122 -1.10 5.99 -1.95
C GLY A 122 -1.28 6.46 -3.39
N ILE A 123 -1.06 5.58 -4.38
CA ILE A 123 -1.57 5.82 -5.72
C ILE A 123 -3.08 5.99 -5.51
N PRO A 124 -3.64 7.18 -5.72
CA PRO A 124 -5.07 7.34 -5.55
C PRO A 124 -5.75 6.32 -6.44
N LEU A 125 -6.55 5.46 -5.86
CA LEU A 125 -7.31 4.45 -6.58
C LEU A 125 -8.69 5.02 -6.96
N PRO A 126 -9.31 4.56 -8.05
CA PRO A 126 -10.71 4.80 -8.27
C PRO A 126 -11.53 4.37 -7.05
N PRO A 127 -12.65 5.01 -6.75
CA PRO A 127 -13.52 4.58 -5.68
C PRO A 127 -13.99 3.14 -5.87
N VAL A 128 -14.33 2.50 -4.77
CA VAL A 128 -15.14 1.28 -4.76
C VAL A 128 -16.47 1.67 -4.14
N ALA A 129 -17.52 1.78 -4.96
CA ALA A 129 -18.82 2.22 -4.50
C ALA A 129 -19.46 1.18 -3.57
N ASP A 130 -19.93 1.63 -2.42
CA ASP A 130 -20.65 0.84 -1.43
C ASP A 130 -21.56 1.75 -0.61
N PHE A 131 -22.68 1.21 -0.10
CA PHE A 131 -23.62 1.98 0.72
C PHE A 131 -24.46 1.09 1.64
N ALA A 132 -24.96 1.69 2.70
CA ALA A 132 -26.01 1.14 3.54
C ALA A 132 -27.32 1.93 3.33
N ALA A 133 -28.44 1.29 3.63
CA ALA A 133 -29.77 1.90 3.60
C ALA A 133 -30.53 1.53 4.87
N ASP A 134 -31.24 2.50 5.47
CA ASP A 134 -32.06 2.28 6.65
C ASP A 134 -33.31 3.17 6.63
N PRO A 135 -34.52 2.61 6.84
CA PRO A 135 -34.86 1.19 6.87
C PRO A 135 -34.86 0.57 5.46
N THR A 136 -34.64 -0.77 5.34
CA THR A 136 -34.68 -1.48 4.08
C THR A 136 -36.05 -2.03 3.71
N GLU A 137 -37.01 -2.01 4.65
CA GLU A 137 -38.42 -2.44 4.46
C GLU A 137 -39.38 -1.65 5.35
N GLY A 138 -40.60 -1.50 4.94
CA GLY A 138 -41.66 -0.82 5.71
C GLY A 138 -42.94 -0.54 4.92
N CYS A 139 -43.86 0.14 5.58
CA CYS A 139 -45.11 0.58 4.93
C CYS A 139 -44.89 1.89 4.17
N THR A 140 -45.63 2.09 3.07
CA THR A 140 -45.59 3.33 2.29
C THR A 140 -46.46 4.44 2.96
N PRO A 141 -46.03 5.71 2.91
CA PRO A 141 -44.79 6.19 2.36
C PRO A 141 -43.60 5.78 3.26
N LEU A 142 -42.57 5.17 2.67
CA LEU A 142 -41.36 4.78 3.37
C LEU A 142 -40.23 5.81 3.11
N VAL A 143 -39.69 6.36 4.14
CA VAL A 143 -38.53 7.25 4.06
C VAL A 143 -37.28 6.45 4.39
N VAL A 144 -36.33 6.42 3.45
CA VAL A 144 -35.08 5.66 3.53
C VAL A 144 -33.90 6.62 3.51
N SER A 145 -33.01 6.49 4.48
CA SER A 145 -31.71 7.18 4.49
C SER A 145 -30.63 6.27 3.92
N PHE A 146 -29.83 6.83 3.03
CA PHE A 146 -28.68 6.14 2.45
C PHE A 146 -27.39 6.72 3.03
N ASP A 147 -26.46 5.85 3.41
CA ASP A 147 -25.17 6.20 3.96
C ASP A 147 -24.05 5.67 3.04
N ASP A 148 -23.21 6.56 2.54
CA ASP A 148 -22.09 6.23 1.66
C ASP A 148 -21.00 5.49 2.45
N GLN A 149 -20.65 4.29 2.03
CA GLN A 149 -19.57 3.46 2.58
C GLN A 149 -18.45 3.22 1.56
N SER A 150 -18.44 4.00 0.49
CA SER A 150 -17.46 3.87 -0.59
C SER A 150 -16.03 4.06 -0.11
N LEU A 151 -15.11 3.26 -0.64
CA LEU A 151 -13.68 3.32 -0.35
C LEU A 151 -12.94 4.25 -1.32
N ASN A 152 -11.65 4.54 -1.01
CA ASN A 152 -10.71 5.30 -1.84
C ASN A 152 -11.11 6.77 -2.05
N ASN A 153 -11.69 7.40 -1.02
CA ASN A 153 -11.96 8.86 -0.93
C ASN A 153 -12.70 9.41 -2.16
N PRO A 154 -13.96 9.02 -2.42
CA PRO A 154 -14.76 9.64 -3.45
C PRO A 154 -14.95 11.13 -3.18
N THR A 155 -15.03 11.91 -4.25
CA THR A 155 -15.25 13.37 -4.20
C THR A 155 -16.59 13.76 -4.83
N SER A 156 -17.28 12.82 -5.46
CA SER A 156 -18.61 13.01 -6.04
C SER A 156 -19.38 11.69 -6.11
N TRP A 157 -20.71 11.83 -6.05
CA TRP A 157 -21.68 10.73 -6.02
C TRP A 157 -22.76 10.97 -7.06
N SER A 158 -23.23 9.90 -7.66
CA SER A 158 -24.40 9.90 -8.55
C SER A 158 -25.28 8.71 -8.19
N TRP A 159 -26.43 9.03 -7.62
CA TRP A 159 -27.43 8.07 -7.18
C TRP A 159 -28.59 7.98 -8.16
N THR A 160 -29.13 6.78 -8.33
CA THR A 160 -30.41 6.55 -9.00
C THR A 160 -31.28 5.66 -8.11
N PHE A 161 -32.53 6.11 -7.88
CA PHE A 161 -33.50 5.46 -7.00
C PHE A 161 -34.74 5.12 -7.82
N GLU A 162 -34.85 3.86 -8.27
CA GLU A 162 -36.04 3.38 -8.97
C GLU A 162 -37.26 3.50 -8.02
N GLY A 163 -38.34 4.08 -8.48
CA GLY A 163 -39.56 4.29 -7.67
C GLY A 163 -39.46 5.27 -6.52
N GLY A 164 -38.28 5.88 -6.30
CA GLY A 164 -38.04 6.83 -5.22
C GLY A 164 -38.30 8.28 -5.58
N THR A 165 -38.47 9.11 -4.58
CA THR A 165 -38.58 10.56 -4.71
C THR A 165 -37.62 11.24 -3.69
N PRO A 166 -36.57 11.97 -4.16
CA PRO A 166 -36.18 12.19 -5.55
C PRO A 166 -35.71 10.90 -6.23
N ALA A 167 -35.82 10.82 -7.58
CA ALA A 167 -35.38 9.67 -8.35
C ALA A 167 -33.83 9.63 -8.54
N THR A 168 -33.14 10.74 -8.31
CA THR A 168 -31.68 10.87 -8.38
C THR A 168 -31.14 11.80 -7.31
N SER A 169 -29.86 11.66 -6.94
CA SER A 169 -29.18 12.59 -6.02
C SER A 169 -27.68 12.64 -6.32
N THR A 170 -27.06 13.75 -5.96
CA THR A 170 -25.60 13.92 -5.94
C THR A 170 -25.04 14.13 -4.51
N ASN A 171 -25.91 14.09 -3.51
CA ASN A 171 -25.47 14.18 -2.12
C ASN A 171 -24.75 12.88 -1.72
N GLN A 172 -23.78 12.98 -0.82
CA GLN A 172 -23.09 11.82 -0.27
C GLN A 172 -24.09 10.87 0.42
N ASN A 173 -24.92 11.41 1.31
CA ASN A 173 -25.88 10.65 2.11
C ASN A 173 -27.31 11.18 1.86
N PRO A 174 -27.99 10.72 0.79
CA PRO A 174 -29.32 11.19 0.44
C PRO A 174 -30.41 10.50 1.28
N THR A 175 -31.55 11.17 1.35
CA THR A 175 -32.80 10.60 1.88
C THR A 175 -33.86 10.55 0.77
N VAL A 176 -34.56 9.45 0.64
CA VAL A 176 -35.52 9.17 -0.43
C VAL A 176 -36.81 8.64 0.12
N THR A 177 -37.94 9.09 -0.43
CA THR A 177 -39.28 8.60 -0.07
C THR A 177 -39.85 7.69 -1.14
N TYR A 178 -40.26 6.49 -0.75
CA TYR A 178 -40.98 5.53 -1.62
C TYR A 178 -42.47 5.56 -1.30
N ASN A 179 -43.26 6.10 -2.23
CA ASN A 179 -44.70 6.27 -2.08
C ASN A 179 -45.51 5.07 -2.56
N THR A 180 -44.90 4.16 -3.31
CA THR A 180 -45.54 2.98 -3.86
C THR A 180 -44.89 1.72 -3.31
N ALA A 181 -45.66 0.73 -2.93
CA ALA A 181 -45.14 -0.55 -2.48
C ALA A 181 -44.48 -1.31 -3.67
N GLY A 182 -43.32 -1.93 -3.39
CA GLY A 182 -42.54 -2.67 -4.38
C GLY A 182 -41.14 -3.01 -3.87
N SER A 183 -40.37 -3.67 -4.72
CA SER A 183 -38.95 -3.82 -4.55
C SER A 183 -38.25 -2.95 -5.59
N TRP A 184 -37.36 -2.10 -5.15
CA TRP A 184 -36.77 -1.05 -5.96
C TRP A 184 -35.26 -1.19 -6.00
N ASN A 185 -34.66 -1.03 -7.21
CA ASN A 185 -33.21 -1.02 -7.35
C ASN A 185 -32.67 0.36 -7.01
N VAL A 186 -31.50 0.36 -6.34
CA VAL A 186 -30.71 1.55 -6.09
C VAL A 186 -29.32 1.36 -6.68
N THR A 187 -28.83 2.39 -7.37
CA THR A 187 -27.46 2.39 -7.90
C THR A 187 -26.72 3.61 -7.39
N LEU A 188 -25.46 3.41 -7.02
CA LEU A 188 -24.51 4.45 -6.70
C LEU A 188 -23.34 4.36 -7.66
N THR A 189 -22.94 5.52 -8.20
CA THR A 189 -21.63 5.71 -8.82
C THR A 189 -20.85 6.70 -7.97
N ALA A 190 -19.74 6.26 -7.40
CA ALA A 190 -18.80 7.10 -6.68
C ALA A 190 -17.61 7.44 -7.58
N SER A 191 -17.14 8.70 -7.58
CA SER A 191 -16.06 9.16 -8.46
C SER A 191 -15.03 9.99 -7.69
N ASN A 192 -13.77 9.90 -8.14
CA ASN A 192 -12.68 10.80 -7.76
C ASN A 192 -11.82 11.13 -9.00
N ALA A 193 -10.68 11.82 -8.82
CA ALA A 193 -9.79 12.19 -9.93
C ALA A 193 -9.18 10.99 -10.69
N GLN A 194 -9.25 9.78 -10.14
CA GLN A 194 -8.67 8.55 -10.69
C GLN A 194 -9.69 7.70 -11.45
N GLY A 195 -10.97 7.99 -11.32
CA GLY A 195 -12.04 7.29 -12.01
C GLY A 195 -13.32 7.17 -11.21
N SER A 196 -14.20 6.27 -11.65
CA SER A 196 -15.51 6.01 -11.06
C SER A 196 -15.81 4.52 -11.00
N ASN A 197 -16.63 4.13 -10.06
CA ASN A 197 -17.18 2.79 -9.90
C ASN A 197 -18.64 2.90 -9.53
#